data_a9a2b2659b0a4907e697fb29f82bbe1e
#
_entry.id   a9a2b2659b0a4907e697fb29f82bbe1e
#
_cell.length_a   1.000
_cell.length_b   1.000
_cell.length_c   1.000
_cell.angle_alpha   90.00
_cell.angle_beta   90.00
_cell.angle_gamma   90.00
#
_symmetry.space_group_name_H-M   'P 1'
#
loop_
_entity.id
_entity.type
_entity.pdbx_description
1 polymer ?
#
loop_
_entity_poly.entity_id
_entity_poly.type
_entity_poly.pdbx_seq_one_letter_code
_entity_poly.pdbx_strand_id
1 'polypeptide(L)'
;MSQISSPEEIEKQSKKVIDTLYGDVSDFRINETFEVPEKGPREAWDVQVKFMKNSLKYTVDLQIQEKDGEVTNARLIDTMTPL
;
A
#
# COMPACT_ATOMS: atom_id res chain seq x y z
N MET A 1 18.61 -5.08 4.61
CA MET A 1 17.38 -4.37 4.23
C MET A 1 17.03 -3.33 5.24
N SER A 2 16.61 -2.17 4.74
CA SER A 2 16.24 -1.06 5.62
C SER A 2 14.89 -1.31 6.25
N GLN A 3 14.78 -0.89 7.48
CA GLN A 3 13.53 -0.88 8.19
C GLN A 3 12.59 0.17 7.58
N ILE A 4 11.31 -0.16 7.45
CA ILE A 4 10.32 0.79 6.95
C ILE A 4 9.77 1.58 8.13
N SER A 5 10.10 2.86 8.21
CA SER A 5 9.71 3.69 9.34
C SER A 5 9.23 5.09 8.97
N SER A 6 9.30 5.48 7.70
CA SER A 6 8.87 6.81 7.27
C SER A 6 7.76 6.74 6.23
N PRO A 7 6.93 7.78 6.12
CA PRO A 7 5.89 7.83 5.08
C PRO A 7 6.46 7.71 3.66
N GLU A 8 7.63 8.27 3.41
CA GLU A 8 8.27 8.18 2.10
C GLU A 8 8.65 6.76 1.73
N GLU A 9 9.18 6.01 2.70
CA GLU A 9 9.53 4.61 2.49
C GLU A 9 8.29 3.75 2.26
N ILE A 10 7.22 4.01 3.01
CA ILE A 10 5.95 3.31 2.86
C ILE A 10 5.39 3.55 1.46
N GLU A 11 5.39 4.81 1.00
CA GLU A 11 4.89 5.15 -0.32
C GLU A 11 5.72 4.46 -1.42
N LYS A 12 7.03 4.52 -1.30
CA LYS A 12 7.94 3.92 -2.28
C LYS A 12 7.73 2.41 -2.38
N GLN A 13 7.65 1.72 -1.25
CA GLN A 13 7.44 0.28 -1.24
C GLN A 13 6.06 -0.08 -1.77
N SER A 14 5.04 0.67 -1.39
CA SER A 14 3.68 0.44 -1.87
C SER A 14 3.58 0.61 -3.38
N LYS A 15 4.19 1.66 -3.92
CA LYS A 15 4.20 1.90 -5.37
C LYS A 15 4.89 0.76 -6.11
N LYS A 16 6.00 0.27 -5.58
CA LYS A 16 6.74 -0.84 -6.17
C LYS A 16 5.87 -2.10 -6.26
N VAL A 17 5.14 -2.40 -5.19
CA VAL A 17 4.26 -3.57 -5.15
C VAL A 17 3.11 -3.42 -6.14
N ILE A 18 2.49 -2.24 -6.18
CA ILE A 18 1.38 -1.98 -7.10
C ILE A 18 1.86 -2.09 -8.57
N ASP A 19 3.02 -1.55 -8.88
CA ASP A 19 3.59 -1.67 -10.23
C ASP A 19 3.84 -3.12 -10.61
N THR A 20 4.27 -3.94 -9.64
CA THR A 20 4.52 -5.36 -9.87
C THR A 20 3.22 -6.14 -10.11
N LEU A 21 2.19 -5.85 -9.33
CA LEU A 21 0.92 -6.57 -9.38
C LEU A 21 -0.01 -6.10 -10.51
N TYR A 22 -0.02 -4.82 -10.79
CA TYR A 22 -0.99 -4.20 -11.71
C TYR A 22 -0.36 -3.58 -12.95
N GLY A 23 0.96 -3.38 -12.95
CA GLY A 23 1.64 -2.72 -14.04
C GLY A 23 1.53 -1.20 -13.94
N ASP A 24 1.53 -0.52 -15.08
CA ASP A 24 1.46 0.94 -15.09
C ASP A 24 0.12 1.44 -14.57
N VAL A 25 0.18 2.24 -13.53
CA VAL A 25 -1.01 2.87 -12.95
C VAL A 25 -0.79 4.39 -12.90
N SER A 26 -1.89 5.13 -12.80
CA SER A 26 -1.84 6.58 -12.67
C SER A 26 -2.52 7.01 -11.37
N ASP A 27 -2.26 8.26 -10.97
CA ASP A 27 -2.87 8.85 -9.77
C ASP A 27 -2.68 8.02 -8.51
N PHE A 28 -1.51 7.38 -8.39
CA PHE A 28 -1.18 6.59 -7.21
C PHE A 28 -1.05 7.51 -5.98
N ARG A 29 -1.69 7.09 -4.89
CA ARG A 29 -1.58 7.81 -3.62
C ARG A 29 -1.84 6.89 -2.44
N ILE A 30 -1.26 7.25 -1.30
CA ILE A 30 -1.57 6.61 -0.03
C ILE A 30 -2.82 7.30 0.52
N ASN A 31 -3.85 6.50 0.79
CA ASN A 31 -5.09 7.02 1.36
C ASN A 31 -5.04 7.04 2.88
N GLU A 32 -4.65 5.91 3.48
CA GLU A 32 -4.56 5.77 4.93
C GLU A 32 -3.44 4.81 5.29
N THR A 33 -2.88 5.00 6.49
CA THR A 33 -1.82 4.15 7.02
C THR A 33 -2.11 3.87 8.48
N PHE A 34 -2.09 2.59 8.86
CA PHE A 34 -2.35 2.16 10.22
C PHE A 34 -1.18 1.32 10.74
N GLU A 35 -0.93 1.43 12.04
CA GLU A 35 0.06 0.59 12.71
C GLU A 35 -0.57 -0.76 13.06
N VAL A 36 0.20 -1.83 12.95
CA VAL A 36 -0.25 -3.18 13.30
C VAL A 36 0.75 -3.79 14.26
N PRO A 37 0.35 -4.22 15.43
CA PRO A 37 -0.96 -4.05 16.05
C PRO A 37 -1.22 -2.60 16.48
N GLU A 38 -2.45 -2.26 16.75
CA GLU A 38 -2.81 -0.92 17.23
C GLU A 38 -2.18 -0.61 18.58
N LYS A 39 -2.02 -1.63 19.41
CA LYS A 39 -1.41 -1.50 20.73
C LYS A 39 -0.21 -2.39 20.85
N GLY A 40 0.82 -1.88 21.51
CA GLY A 40 2.06 -2.59 21.70
C GLY A 40 3.09 -2.22 20.65
N PRO A 41 4.23 -2.93 20.62
CA PRO A 41 5.27 -2.64 19.63
C PRO A 41 4.77 -2.88 18.22
N ARG A 42 5.05 -1.92 17.35
CA ARG A 42 4.64 -2.02 15.95
C ARG A 42 5.43 -3.10 15.23
N GLU A 43 4.73 -3.94 14.49
CA GLU A 43 5.33 -5.02 13.69
C GLU A 43 5.19 -4.77 12.20
N ALA A 44 4.12 -4.10 11.81
CA ALA A 44 3.80 -3.88 10.39
C ALA A 44 2.99 -2.61 10.21
N TRP A 45 2.81 -2.24 8.94
CA TRP A 45 1.94 -1.16 8.52
C TRP A 45 0.82 -1.74 7.66
N ASP A 46 -0.39 -1.30 7.93
CA ASP A 46 -1.53 -1.58 7.07
C ASP A 46 -1.78 -0.32 6.24
N VAL A 47 -1.57 -0.42 4.93
CA VAL A 47 -1.55 0.75 4.05
C VAL A 47 -2.65 0.61 3.01
N GLN A 48 -3.56 1.57 2.99
CA GLN A 48 -4.59 1.63 1.96
C GLN A 48 -4.14 2.59 0.87
N VAL A 49 -4.02 2.07 -0.35
CA VAL A 49 -3.59 2.85 -1.51
C VAL A 49 -4.72 2.97 -2.52
N LYS A 50 -4.70 4.05 -3.29
CA LYS A 50 -5.65 4.28 -4.38
C LYS A 50 -4.90 4.64 -5.64
N PHE A 51 -5.38 4.17 -6.76
CA PHE A 51 -4.79 4.47 -8.06
C PHE A 51 -5.82 4.26 -9.17
N MET A 52 -5.47 4.71 -10.36
CA MET A 52 -6.30 4.54 -11.55
C MET A 52 -5.62 3.59 -12.52
N LYS A 53 -6.39 2.71 -13.12
CA LYS A 53 -5.93 1.84 -14.19
C LYS A 53 -7.09 1.51 -15.12
N ASN A 54 -6.89 1.65 -16.42
CA ASN A 54 -7.92 1.36 -17.42
C ASN A 54 -9.23 2.09 -17.14
N SER A 55 -9.11 3.35 -16.72
CA SER A 55 -10.25 4.21 -16.38
C SER A 55 -11.07 3.75 -15.17
N LEU A 56 -10.52 2.85 -14.38
CA LEU A 56 -11.15 2.39 -13.14
C LEU A 56 -10.31 2.86 -11.94
N LYS A 57 -11.00 3.20 -10.87
CA LYS A 57 -10.36 3.57 -9.61
C LYS A 57 -10.25 2.34 -8.72
N TYR A 58 -9.05 2.02 -8.30
CA TYR A 58 -8.76 0.86 -7.46
C TYR A 58 -8.41 1.30 -6.05
N THR A 59 -8.85 0.51 -5.09
CA THR A 59 -8.44 0.66 -3.69
C THR A 59 -7.88 -0.68 -3.24
N VAL A 60 -6.62 -0.68 -2.81
CA VAL A 60 -5.91 -1.89 -2.42
C VAL A 60 -5.34 -1.72 -1.02
N ASP A 61 -5.46 -2.77 -0.22
CA ASP A 61 -4.93 -2.80 1.14
C ASP A 61 -3.66 -3.65 1.15
N LEU A 62 -2.58 -3.07 1.65
CA LEU A 62 -1.28 -3.74 1.72
C LEU A 62 -0.85 -3.87 3.17
N GLN A 63 -0.20 -4.97 3.50
CA GLN A 63 0.46 -5.12 4.79
C GLN A 63 1.96 -5.20 4.57
N ILE A 64 2.69 -4.27 5.15
CA ILE A 64 4.14 -4.14 4.97
C ILE A 64 4.83 -4.35 6.30
N GLN A 65 5.74 -5.33 6.36
CA GLN A 65 6.51 -5.61 7.57
C GLN A 65 7.50 -4.48 7.83
N GLU A 66 7.54 -4.00 9.06
CA GLU A 66 8.45 -2.91 9.42
C GLU A 66 9.91 -3.34 9.34
N LYS A 67 10.21 -4.54 9.78
CA LYS A 67 11.60 -5.00 9.93
C LYS A 67 12.39 -5.09 8.62
N ASP A 68 11.72 -5.37 7.51
CA ASP A 68 12.40 -5.60 6.23
C ASP A 68 11.67 -5.01 5.03
N GLY A 69 10.50 -4.40 5.25
CA GLY A 69 9.72 -3.83 4.15
C GLY A 69 9.04 -4.85 3.27
N GLU A 70 8.99 -6.11 3.70
CA GLU A 70 8.33 -7.15 2.92
C GLU A 70 6.82 -6.98 2.96
N VAL A 71 6.17 -7.09 1.80
CA VAL A 71 4.72 -7.06 1.71
C VAL A 71 4.19 -8.46 1.90
N THR A 72 3.44 -8.68 2.97
CA THR A 72 2.92 -10.00 3.32
C THR A 72 1.48 -10.20 2.92
N ASN A 73 0.80 -9.13 2.52
CA ASN A 73 -0.59 -9.21 2.08
C ASN A 73 -0.88 -8.05 1.13
N ALA A 74 -1.62 -8.33 0.06
CA ALA A 74 -2.08 -7.31 -0.87
C ALA A 74 -3.48 -7.72 -1.31
N ARG A 75 -4.48 -6.97 -0.84
CA ARG A 75 -5.87 -7.32 -1.09
C ARG A 75 -6.62 -6.19 -1.78
N LEU A 76 -7.25 -6.51 -2.89
CA LEU A 76 -8.13 -5.56 -3.57
C LEU A 76 -9.41 -5.39 -2.74
N ILE A 77 -9.67 -4.16 -2.30
CA ILE A 77 -10.85 -3.84 -1.50
C ILE A 77 -12.00 -3.45 -2.41
N ASP A 78 -11.71 -2.61 -3.41
CA ASP A 78 -12.77 -2.03 -4.23
C ASP A 78 -12.24 -1.58 -5.59
N THR A 79 -13.14 -1.62 -6.59
CA THR A 79 -12.91 -0.99 -7.89
C THR A 79 -14.15 -0.16 -8.21
N MET A 80 -13.93 1.07 -8.67
CA MET A 80 -15.03 1.98 -8.99
C MET A 80 -14.83 2.63 -10.32
N THR A 81 -15.91 2.80 -11.05
CA THR A 81 -15.92 3.61 -12.28
C THR A 81 -16.03 5.07 -11.84
N PRO A 82 -15.08 5.94 -12.22
CA PRO A 82 -15.19 7.36 -11.89
C PRO A 82 -16.39 7.98 -12.58
N LEU A 83 -17.03 8.87 -11.87
CA LEU A 83 -18.17 9.62 -12.43
C LEU A 83 -17.69 10.77 -13.29
#